data_7f88cdb26528139c3c8704ef98ce80dc
#
_entry.id   7f88cdb26528139c3c8704ef98ce80dc
#
_cell.length_a   1.000
_cell.length_b   1.000
_cell.length_c   1.000
_cell.angle_alpha   90.00
_cell.angle_beta   90.00
_cell.angle_gamma   90.00
#
_symmetry.space_group_name_H-M   'P 1'
#
loop_
_entity.id
_entity.type
_entity.pdbx_description
1 polymer ?
#
loop_
_entity_poly.entity_id
_entity_poly.type
_entity_poly.pdbx_seq_one_letter_code
_entity_poly.pdbx_strand_id
1 'polypeptide(L)'
;MNRLLLSLIACATLILGACSKQDTASATSQPSKQEISADAVAAQGKGFTVGSFMSANTVYVFFDPQCPHCGHLWQASVPLQKKIKFVWVPVAWINASSLPQGAALLTAANPTELMTEHETSLLSGKGGISAPASVDSEIEKAIKANTALLNSFGAESVPFVVAKNVRTG
;
A
#
# COMPACT_ATOMS: atom_id res chain seq x y z
N MET A 1 6.12 31.52 91.33
CA MET A 1 5.83 30.19 91.94
C MET A 1 5.18 29.28 90.90
N ASN A 2 5.84 28.16 90.69
CA ASN A 2 5.35 26.90 90.13
C ASN A 2 4.76 26.84 88.72
N ARG A 3 5.52 26.18 87.84
CA ARG A 3 5.41 24.74 87.54
C ARG A 3 4.27 24.45 86.57
N LEU A 4 4.34 23.82 85.56
CA LEU A 4 4.90 22.56 85.02
C LEU A 4 4.51 22.51 83.57
N LEU A 5 5.44 22.29 82.65
CA LEU A 5 5.54 21.09 81.83
C LEU A 5 4.23 20.42 81.41
N LEU A 6 3.95 20.44 80.14
CA LEU A 6 3.67 19.19 79.42
C LEU A 6 3.93 19.30 77.94
N SER A 7 4.80 18.49 77.49
CA SER A 7 5.06 18.17 76.09
C SER A 7 3.82 17.66 75.38
N LEU A 8 3.57 18.15 74.17
CA LEU A 8 2.81 17.41 73.19
C LEU A 8 3.52 17.48 71.85
N ILE A 9 4.12 16.35 71.53
CA ILE A 9 4.75 16.05 70.26
C ILE A 9 3.64 15.95 69.24
N ALA A 10 3.58 16.90 68.30
CA ALA A 10 2.73 16.73 67.12
C ALA A 10 3.62 16.26 65.98
N CYS A 11 3.47 15.00 65.60
CA CYS A 11 4.06 14.37 64.41
C CYS A 11 3.51 15.07 63.16
N ALA A 12 4.34 15.89 62.57
CA ALA A 12 4.07 16.42 61.22
C ALA A 12 4.51 15.35 60.22
N THR A 13 3.60 14.60 59.72
CA THR A 13 3.82 13.72 58.57
C THR A 13 3.94 14.56 57.29
N LEU A 14 5.16 14.75 56.85
CA LEU A 14 5.48 15.27 55.54
C LEU A 14 5.06 14.24 54.48
N ILE A 15 3.94 14.49 53.81
CA ILE A 15 3.59 13.80 52.58
C ILE A 15 4.39 14.44 51.45
N LEU A 16 5.52 13.81 51.10
CA LEU A 16 6.20 14.11 49.83
C LEU A 16 5.35 13.62 48.70
N GLY A 17 4.60 14.52 48.10
CA GLY A 17 4.00 14.32 46.78
C GLY A 17 5.09 14.20 45.74
N ALA A 18 5.43 12.97 45.36
CA ALA A 18 6.25 12.70 44.18
C ALA A 18 5.40 13.07 42.95
N CYS A 19 5.59 14.26 42.41
CA CYS A 19 5.19 14.56 41.04
C CYS A 19 6.05 13.72 40.10
N SER A 20 5.56 12.54 39.73
CA SER A 20 6.05 11.85 38.55
C SER A 20 5.78 12.72 37.34
N LYS A 21 6.81 13.39 36.84
CA LYS A 21 6.80 13.87 35.46
C LYS A 21 6.67 12.65 34.59
N GLN A 22 5.48 12.46 34.08
CA GLN A 22 5.19 11.55 32.99
C GLN A 22 5.83 12.18 31.75
N ASP A 23 7.06 11.79 31.47
CA ASP A 23 7.69 12.06 30.19
C ASP A 23 6.81 11.37 29.15
N THR A 24 5.96 12.18 28.51
CA THR A 24 5.28 11.78 27.29
C THR A 24 6.36 11.64 26.24
N ALA A 25 7.00 10.48 26.21
CA ALA A 25 7.80 10.08 25.08
C ALA A 25 6.85 10.15 23.88
N SER A 26 7.01 11.17 23.06
CA SER A 26 6.49 11.20 21.71
C SER A 26 7.06 9.96 21.02
N ALA A 27 6.30 8.88 21.04
CA ALA A 27 6.56 7.74 20.20
C ALA A 27 6.48 8.25 18.77
N THR A 28 7.62 8.57 18.19
CA THR A 28 7.77 8.66 16.75
C THR A 28 7.39 7.30 16.23
N SER A 29 6.12 7.16 15.83
CA SER A 29 5.63 5.95 15.19
C SER A 29 6.37 5.83 13.85
N GLN A 30 7.46 5.08 13.86
CA GLN A 30 7.96 4.52 12.61
C GLN A 30 6.78 3.76 12.00
N PRO A 31 6.47 3.97 10.71
CA PRO A 31 5.43 3.19 10.07
C PRO A 31 5.80 1.72 10.23
N SER A 32 5.00 1.01 11.02
CA SER A 32 5.16 -0.43 11.18
C SER A 32 5.00 -1.06 9.80
N LYS A 33 6.03 -1.80 9.35
CA LYS A 33 5.95 -2.55 8.11
C LYS A 33 4.72 -3.44 8.17
N GLN A 34 3.78 -3.22 7.25
CA GLN A 34 2.55 -4.03 7.19
C GLN A 34 2.90 -5.44 6.72
N GLU A 35 2.24 -6.44 7.29
CA GLU A 35 2.39 -7.82 6.82
C GLU A 35 1.91 -7.95 5.37
N ILE A 36 2.77 -8.56 4.55
CA ILE A 36 2.47 -8.80 3.13
C ILE A 36 1.50 -9.98 3.06
N SER A 37 0.27 -9.72 2.65
CA SER A 37 -0.72 -10.77 2.43
C SER A 37 -1.67 -10.45 1.28
N ALA A 38 -2.17 -11.50 0.63
CA ALA A 38 -3.18 -11.37 -0.42
C ALA A 38 -4.47 -10.74 0.13
N ASP A 39 -4.81 -11.05 1.39
CA ASP A 39 -6.01 -10.52 2.05
C ASP A 39 -5.88 -9.00 2.31
N ALA A 40 -4.68 -8.53 2.68
CA ALA A 40 -4.41 -7.10 2.82
C ALA A 40 -4.56 -6.36 1.49
N VAL A 41 -4.03 -6.93 0.40
CA VAL A 41 -4.17 -6.34 -0.93
C VAL A 41 -5.63 -6.38 -1.40
N ALA A 42 -6.36 -7.46 -1.15
CA ALA A 42 -7.78 -7.56 -1.49
C ALA A 42 -8.65 -6.50 -0.79
N ALA A 43 -8.33 -6.20 0.45
CA ALA A 43 -9.07 -5.23 1.27
C ALA A 43 -8.77 -3.77 0.89
N GLN A 44 -7.55 -3.45 0.53
CA GLN A 44 -7.05 -2.08 0.42
C GLN A 44 -6.68 -1.68 -1.01
N GLY A 45 -6.20 -2.62 -1.83
CA GLY A 45 -5.74 -2.34 -3.19
C GLY A 45 -6.91 -2.09 -4.15
N LYS A 46 -6.74 -1.13 -5.04
CA LYS A 46 -7.66 -0.85 -6.15
C LYS A 46 -6.98 -1.21 -7.46
N GLY A 47 -7.50 -2.23 -8.12
CA GLY A 47 -6.93 -2.75 -9.37
C GLY A 47 -8.02 -3.20 -10.34
N PHE A 48 -7.62 -3.52 -11.54
CA PHE A 48 -8.47 -4.16 -12.54
C PHE A 48 -8.16 -5.64 -12.63
N THR A 49 -9.18 -6.43 -12.91
CA THR A 49 -9.06 -7.89 -12.96
C THR A 49 -8.97 -8.36 -14.40
N VAL A 50 -8.04 -9.28 -14.65
CA VAL A 50 -7.92 -9.98 -15.94
C VAL A 50 -7.82 -11.49 -15.72
N GLY A 51 -8.22 -12.25 -16.74
CA GLY A 51 -8.11 -13.70 -16.74
C GLY A 51 -9.35 -14.40 -16.19
N SER A 52 -9.16 -15.52 -15.52
CA SER A 52 -10.24 -16.39 -15.05
C SER A 52 -10.90 -15.83 -13.79
N PHE A 53 -11.97 -15.06 -13.93
CA PHE A 53 -12.69 -14.43 -12.81
C PHE A 53 -13.19 -15.43 -11.75
N MET A 54 -13.50 -16.65 -12.15
CA MET A 54 -13.99 -17.73 -11.26
C MET A 54 -12.86 -18.54 -10.64
N SER A 55 -11.61 -18.22 -10.94
CA SER A 55 -10.47 -18.95 -10.36
C SER A 55 -10.36 -18.69 -8.86
N ALA A 56 -10.16 -19.77 -8.09
CA ALA A 56 -9.81 -19.68 -6.68
C ALA A 56 -8.39 -19.09 -6.47
N ASN A 57 -7.53 -19.20 -7.50
CA ASN A 57 -6.18 -18.70 -7.47
C ASN A 57 -6.16 -17.24 -7.92
N THR A 58 -5.94 -16.32 -7.00
CA THR A 58 -5.80 -14.90 -7.29
C THR A 58 -4.36 -14.46 -7.08
N VAL A 59 -3.83 -13.74 -8.07
CA VAL A 59 -2.51 -13.12 -8.04
C VAL A 59 -2.68 -11.63 -8.17
N TYR A 60 -2.14 -10.89 -7.21
CA TYR A 60 -2.11 -9.42 -7.20
C TYR A 60 -0.75 -8.96 -7.73
N VAL A 61 -0.74 -8.00 -8.62
CA VAL A 61 0.46 -7.44 -9.22
C VAL A 61 0.43 -5.93 -9.08
N PHE A 62 1.26 -5.40 -8.19
CA PHE A 62 1.54 -3.97 -8.18
C PHE A 62 2.48 -3.65 -9.33
N PHE A 63 2.10 -2.70 -10.14
CA PHE A 63 2.85 -2.31 -11.33
C PHE A 63 2.84 -0.80 -11.51
N ASP A 64 3.92 -0.27 -12.03
CA ASP A 64 3.95 1.11 -12.50
C ASP A 64 3.85 1.11 -14.02
N PRO A 65 2.95 1.91 -14.61
CA PRO A 65 2.77 1.97 -16.06
C PRO A 65 4.04 2.35 -16.86
N GLN A 66 5.03 2.92 -16.21
CA GLN A 66 6.30 3.28 -16.84
C GLN A 66 7.43 2.27 -16.59
N CYS A 67 7.07 1.07 -16.07
CA CYS A 67 8.03 0.03 -15.74
C CYS A 67 8.14 -1.04 -16.85
N PRO A 68 9.24 -1.13 -17.62
CA PRO A 68 9.40 -2.15 -18.66
C PRO A 68 9.32 -3.60 -18.12
N HIS A 69 9.79 -3.83 -16.88
CA HIS A 69 9.70 -5.16 -16.27
C HIS A 69 8.25 -5.57 -15.98
N CYS A 70 7.36 -4.60 -15.72
CA CYS A 70 5.93 -4.84 -15.59
C CYS A 70 5.33 -5.28 -16.93
N GLY A 71 5.75 -4.66 -18.03
CA GLY A 71 5.37 -5.07 -19.38
C GLY A 71 5.81 -6.50 -19.73
N HIS A 72 7.02 -6.88 -19.37
CA HIS A 72 7.47 -8.26 -19.56
C HIS A 72 6.64 -9.26 -18.72
N LEU A 73 6.31 -8.90 -17.47
CA LEU A 73 5.44 -9.73 -16.64
C LEU A 73 4.03 -9.81 -17.21
N TRP A 74 3.49 -8.71 -17.77
CA TRP A 74 2.20 -8.73 -18.46
C TRP A 74 2.21 -9.78 -19.58
N GLN A 75 3.18 -9.72 -20.49
CA GLN A 75 3.31 -10.67 -21.60
C GLN A 75 3.42 -12.11 -21.09
N ALA A 76 4.22 -12.35 -20.06
CA ALA A 76 4.39 -13.69 -19.45
C ALA A 76 3.11 -14.19 -18.77
N SER A 77 2.23 -13.30 -18.31
CA SER A 77 0.96 -13.65 -17.64
C SER A 77 -0.13 -14.10 -18.61
N VAL A 78 -0.09 -13.67 -19.87
CA VAL A 78 -1.15 -13.92 -20.86
C VAL A 78 -1.54 -15.40 -20.99
N PRO A 79 -0.62 -16.38 -21.14
CA PRO A 79 -1.00 -17.78 -21.24
C PRO A 79 -1.61 -18.34 -19.93
N LEU A 80 -1.34 -17.71 -18.78
CA LEU A 80 -1.85 -18.11 -17.48
C LEU A 80 -3.24 -17.57 -17.18
N GLN A 81 -3.69 -16.53 -17.89
CA GLN A 81 -4.98 -15.87 -17.67
C GLN A 81 -6.18 -16.82 -17.90
N LYS A 82 -6.00 -17.91 -18.65
CA LYS A 82 -7.04 -18.94 -18.80
C LYS A 82 -7.33 -19.72 -17.50
N LYS A 83 -6.41 -19.70 -16.53
CA LYS A 83 -6.47 -20.51 -15.30
C LYS A 83 -6.40 -19.69 -14.02
N ILE A 84 -5.82 -18.50 -14.08
CA ILE A 84 -5.52 -17.67 -12.93
C ILE A 84 -6.27 -16.34 -13.07
N LYS A 85 -6.78 -15.84 -11.96
CA LYS A 85 -7.28 -14.49 -11.83
C LYS A 85 -6.14 -13.56 -11.43
N PHE A 86 -5.81 -12.60 -12.27
CA PHE A 86 -4.86 -11.54 -11.95
C PHE A 86 -5.61 -10.26 -11.58
N VAL A 87 -5.14 -9.59 -10.54
CA VAL A 87 -5.57 -8.24 -10.19
C VAL A 87 -4.35 -7.33 -10.33
N TRP A 88 -4.36 -6.47 -11.34
CA TRP A 88 -3.30 -5.51 -11.61
C TRP A 88 -3.59 -4.20 -10.89
N VAL A 89 -2.70 -3.83 -9.98
CA VAL A 89 -2.85 -2.71 -9.04
C VAL A 89 -1.87 -1.61 -9.44
N PRO A 90 -2.33 -0.54 -10.12
CA PRO A 90 -1.45 0.53 -10.58
C PRO A 90 -0.91 1.34 -9.41
N VAL A 91 0.38 1.67 -9.47
CA VAL A 91 1.07 2.61 -8.58
C VAL A 91 1.72 3.72 -9.39
N ALA A 92 2.10 4.80 -8.73
CA ALA A 92 2.77 5.94 -9.36
C ALA A 92 4.11 6.19 -8.67
N TRP A 93 5.16 5.56 -9.18
CA TRP A 93 6.51 5.57 -8.60
C TRP A 93 7.57 6.18 -9.51
N ILE A 94 7.49 5.89 -10.81
CA ILE A 94 8.63 6.10 -11.72
C ILE A 94 8.69 7.54 -12.23
N ASN A 95 7.58 8.05 -12.78
CA ASN A 95 7.57 9.41 -13.33
C ASN A 95 6.16 10.03 -13.38
N ALA A 96 6.05 11.23 -13.91
CA ALA A 96 4.81 11.97 -13.98
C ALA A 96 3.72 11.31 -14.85
N SER A 97 4.09 10.44 -15.79
CA SER A 97 3.12 9.70 -16.63
C SER A 97 2.50 8.51 -15.92
N SER A 98 3.14 8.00 -14.85
CA SER A 98 2.68 6.81 -14.12
C SER A 98 1.26 6.97 -13.59
N LEU A 99 0.94 8.09 -12.95
CA LEU A 99 -0.38 8.32 -12.37
C LEU A 99 -1.49 8.43 -13.44
N PRO A 100 -1.40 9.30 -14.46
CA PRO A 100 -2.47 9.43 -15.43
C PRO A 100 -2.64 8.20 -16.32
N GLN A 101 -1.57 7.47 -16.64
CA GLN A 101 -1.68 6.20 -17.38
C GLN A 101 -2.28 5.10 -16.49
N GLY A 102 -1.89 5.01 -15.23
CA GLY A 102 -2.50 4.11 -14.25
C GLY A 102 -4.00 4.38 -14.07
N ALA A 103 -4.41 5.64 -14.08
CA ALA A 103 -5.81 6.03 -14.02
C ALA A 103 -6.59 5.58 -15.27
N ALA A 104 -6.02 5.77 -16.46
CA ALA A 104 -6.63 5.32 -17.70
C ALA A 104 -6.84 3.79 -17.71
N LEU A 105 -5.83 3.04 -17.27
CA LEU A 105 -5.90 1.58 -17.17
C LEU A 105 -6.93 1.12 -16.14
N LEU A 106 -6.98 1.77 -14.97
CA LEU A 106 -7.89 1.42 -13.88
C LEU A 106 -9.36 1.65 -14.24
N THR A 107 -9.64 2.65 -15.08
CA THR A 107 -11.00 3.04 -15.48
C THR A 107 -11.40 2.54 -16.86
N ALA A 108 -10.55 1.77 -17.52
CA ALA A 108 -10.82 1.26 -18.86
C ALA A 108 -12.03 0.33 -18.90
N ALA A 109 -12.88 0.48 -19.92
CA ALA A 109 -13.98 -0.44 -20.18
C ALA A 109 -13.47 -1.85 -20.55
N ASN A 110 -12.34 -1.92 -21.25
CA ASN A 110 -11.63 -3.17 -21.57
C ASN A 110 -10.15 -3.06 -21.10
N PRO A 111 -9.89 -3.31 -19.82
CA PRO A 111 -8.55 -3.15 -19.28
C PRO A 111 -7.52 -4.12 -19.87
N THR A 112 -7.95 -5.30 -20.31
CA THR A 112 -7.03 -6.29 -20.92
C THR A 112 -6.48 -5.79 -22.26
N GLU A 113 -7.32 -5.21 -23.08
CA GLU A 113 -6.93 -4.67 -24.39
C GLU A 113 -6.04 -3.43 -24.19
N LEU A 114 -6.50 -2.48 -23.35
CA LEU A 114 -5.75 -1.25 -23.12
C LEU A 114 -4.38 -1.51 -22.47
N MET A 115 -4.29 -2.47 -21.55
CA MET A 115 -3.01 -2.87 -20.96
C MET A 115 -2.08 -3.52 -21.98
N THR A 116 -2.62 -4.32 -22.91
CA THR A 116 -1.81 -4.92 -23.99
C THR A 116 -1.28 -3.85 -24.94
N GLU A 117 -2.09 -2.87 -25.29
CA GLU A 117 -1.66 -1.72 -26.10
C GLU A 117 -0.60 -0.91 -25.37
N HIS A 118 -0.86 -0.60 -24.09
CA HIS A 118 0.05 0.15 -23.24
C HIS A 118 1.44 -0.48 -23.18
N GLU A 119 1.50 -1.75 -22.82
CA GLU A 119 2.77 -2.46 -22.63
C GLU A 119 3.52 -2.68 -23.97
N THR A 120 2.78 -2.89 -25.05
CA THR A 120 3.37 -2.96 -26.39
C THR A 120 4.02 -1.62 -26.78
N SER A 121 3.34 -0.51 -26.51
CA SER A 121 3.85 0.84 -26.73
C SER A 121 5.07 1.14 -25.85
N LEU A 122 4.98 0.83 -24.55
CA LEU A 122 6.05 1.04 -23.58
C LEU A 122 7.33 0.27 -23.97
N LEU A 123 7.20 -1.03 -24.24
CA LEU A 123 8.32 -1.91 -24.56
C LEU A 123 8.96 -1.57 -25.93
N SER A 124 8.22 -0.92 -26.83
CA SER A 124 8.76 -0.38 -28.07
C SER A 124 9.40 1.01 -27.93
N GLY A 125 9.52 1.54 -26.72
CA GLY A 125 10.12 2.84 -26.43
C GLY A 125 9.23 4.05 -26.72
N LYS A 126 7.92 3.84 -26.94
CA LYS A 126 6.96 4.91 -27.25
C LYS A 126 6.29 5.50 -25.99
N GLY A 127 6.62 5.00 -24.79
CA GLY A 127 6.19 5.58 -23.52
C GLY A 127 4.79 5.18 -23.04
N GLY A 128 4.16 4.16 -23.63
CA GLY A 128 2.84 3.69 -23.23
C GLY A 128 1.69 4.38 -23.97
N ILE A 129 0.48 4.28 -23.41
CA ILE A 129 -0.71 4.92 -23.96
C ILE A 129 -0.74 6.42 -23.67
N SER A 130 -1.48 7.17 -24.48
CA SER A 130 -1.85 8.54 -24.14
C SER A 130 -2.78 8.54 -22.94
N ALA A 131 -2.57 9.47 -22.04
CA ALA A 131 -3.36 9.60 -20.82
C ALA A 131 -4.05 10.97 -20.77
N PRO A 132 -5.19 11.09 -20.06
CA PRO A 132 -5.89 12.36 -19.93
C PRO A 132 -5.03 13.40 -19.19
N ALA A 133 -5.17 14.66 -19.57
CA ALA A 133 -4.46 15.77 -18.93
C ALA A 133 -4.90 15.99 -17.47
N SER A 134 -6.10 15.54 -17.12
CA SER A 134 -6.64 15.58 -15.75
C SER A 134 -7.18 14.22 -15.36
N VAL A 135 -6.93 13.82 -14.12
CA VAL A 135 -7.40 12.58 -13.52
C VAL A 135 -8.50 12.92 -12.53
N ASP A 136 -9.54 12.10 -12.49
CA ASP A 136 -10.58 12.18 -11.46
C ASP A 136 -9.95 12.04 -10.06
N SER A 137 -10.40 12.88 -9.11
CA SER A 137 -9.79 12.98 -7.78
C SER A 137 -9.89 11.69 -6.97
N GLU A 138 -10.95 10.88 -7.14
CA GLU A 138 -11.10 9.61 -6.44
C GLU A 138 -10.18 8.52 -7.04
N ILE A 139 -9.98 8.56 -8.35
CA ILE A 139 -9.04 7.66 -9.03
C ILE A 139 -7.59 8.01 -8.65
N GLU A 140 -7.25 9.32 -8.64
CA GLU A 140 -5.94 9.78 -8.16
C GLU A 140 -5.67 9.32 -6.72
N LYS A 141 -6.67 9.48 -5.85
CA LYS A 141 -6.62 9.03 -4.45
C LYS A 141 -6.40 7.51 -4.34
N ALA A 142 -7.11 6.74 -5.18
CA ALA A 142 -6.96 5.29 -5.22
C ALA A 142 -5.53 4.85 -5.62
N ILE A 143 -4.92 5.47 -6.64
CA ILE A 143 -3.56 5.15 -7.07
C ILE A 143 -2.53 5.57 -6.02
N LYS A 144 -2.72 6.73 -5.39
CA LYS A 144 -1.87 7.16 -4.27
C LYS A 144 -1.97 6.20 -3.07
N ALA A 145 -3.18 5.70 -2.77
CA ALA A 145 -3.39 4.70 -1.74
C ALA A 145 -2.72 3.36 -2.08
N ASN A 146 -2.79 2.89 -3.34
CA ASN A 146 -2.05 1.73 -3.81
C ASN A 146 -0.54 1.89 -3.61
N THR A 147 -0.02 3.08 -3.95
CA THR A 147 1.41 3.40 -3.79
C THR A 147 1.80 3.39 -2.31
N ALA A 148 0.98 3.94 -1.43
CA ALA A 148 1.20 3.92 0.00
C ALA A 148 1.13 2.49 0.58
N LEU A 149 0.20 1.66 0.09
CA LEU A 149 0.09 0.25 0.48
C LEU A 149 1.35 -0.52 0.08
N LEU A 150 1.82 -0.36 -1.16
CA LEU A 150 3.05 -0.98 -1.63
C LEU A 150 4.25 -0.58 -0.76
N ASN A 151 4.37 0.71 -0.44
CA ASN A 151 5.43 1.23 0.43
C ASN A 151 5.35 0.62 1.85
N SER A 152 4.13 0.43 2.40
CA SER A 152 3.93 -0.16 3.72
C SER A 152 4.39 -1.62 3.80
N PHE A 153 4.40 -2.34 2.68
CA PHE A 153 4.98 -3.67 2.57
C PHE A 153 6.52 -3.66 2.53
N GLY A 154 7.13 -2.48 2.40
CA GLY A 154 8.58 -2.33 2.25
C GLY A 154 9.07 -2.82 0.90
N ALA A 155 8.25 -2.72 -0.14
CA ALA A 155 8.66 -3.03 -1.50
C ALA A 155 9.70 -2.02 -1.99
N GLU A 156 10.71 -2.50 -2.70
CA GLU A 156 11.81 -1.68 -3.24
C GLU A 156 11.78 -1.61 -4.77
N SER A 157 10.89 -2.36 -5.38
CA SER A 157 10.76 -2.42 -6.85
C SER A 157 9.36 -2.85 -7.30
N VAL A 158 9.06 -2.59 -8.56
CA VAL A 158 7.92 -3.14 -9.30
C VAL A 158 8.45 -3.92 -10.51
N PRO A 159 7.75 -4.96 -10.98
CA PRO A 159 6.48 -5.46 -10.46
C PRO A 159 6.64 -6.14 -9.09
N PHE A 160 5.66 -5.95 -8.19
CA PHE A 160 5.62 -6.62 -6.91
C PHE A 160 4.40 -7.55 -6.87
N VAL A 161 4.65 -8.84 -6.64
CA VAL A 161 3.63 -9.88 -6.79
C VAL A 161 3.25 -10.46 -5.43
N VAL A 162 1.95 -10.50 -5.15
CA VAL A 162 1.39 -11.10 -3.94
C VAL A 162 0.37 -12.16 -4.34
N ALA A 163 0.53 -13.36 -3.80
CA ALA A 163 -0.41 -14.46 -4.00
C ALA A 163 -0.54 -15.29 -2.73
N LYS A 164 -1.72 -15.85 -2.52
CA LYS A 164 -1.93 -16.78 -1.42
C LYS A 164 -1.35 -18.14 -1.78
N ASN A 165 -0.52 -18.69 -0.89
CA ASN A 165 -0.04 -20.05 -1.05
C ASN A 165 -1.13 -21.02 -0.63
N VAL A 166 -1.60 -21.87 -1.55
CA VAL A 166 -2.69 -22.83 -1.27
C VAL A 166 -2.33 -23.93 -0.27
N ARG A 167 -1.03 -24.09 0.04
CA ARG A 167 -0.54 -25.10 1.01
C ARG A 167 -0.25 -24.54 2.39
N THR A 168 0.09 -23.26 2.49
CA THR A 168 0.52 -22.66 3.77
C THR A 168 -0.37 -21.50 4.21
N GLY A 169 -1.29 -21.08 3.41
CA GLY A 169 -2.15 -19.90 3.66
C GLY A 169 -1.63 -18.63 3.04
#